data_f6cf961c2830724b1df1e69ac559886a
#
_entry.id   f6cf961c2830724b1df1e69ac559886a
#
_cell.length_a   1.000
_cell.length_b   1.000
_cell.length_c   1.000
_cell.angle_alpha   90.00
_cell.angle_beta   90.00
_cell.angle_gamma   90.00
#
_symmetry.space_group_name_H-M   'P 1'
#
loop_
_entity.id
_entity.type
_entity.pdbx_description
1 polymer ?
#
loop_
_entity_poly.entity_id
_entity_poly.type
_entity_poly.pdbx_seq_one_letter_code
_entity_poly.pdbx_strand_id
1 'polypeptide(L)'
;MKPVKEGKVREIYDNGDNMIIVATDRISAFDDILNNKITDKGAVLTQMSKFWFDYTKDVVPNHMVSTDVKDMPEFFQQPKYEGKSMMCKKLQMLPIECIVRGYITGSGWASYKENGTVCGIKLPEGLKESDKLPEPIYTPSTKAEIGDHDENISFEQSIDHLEKY
;
A
#
# COMPACT_ATOMS: atom_id res chain seq x y z
N MET A 1 -19.64 13.94 -8.71
CA MET A 1 -18.92 13.90 -7.43
C MET A 1 -17.47 14.28 -7.69
N LYS A 2 -16.81 15.00 -6.78
CA LYS A 2 -15.37 15.31 -6.91
C LYS A 2 -14.60 14.50 -5.88
N PRO A 3 -13.37 14.01 -6.18
CA PRO A 3 -12.55 13.36 -5.19
C PRO A 3 -12.14 14.35 -4.08
N VAL A 4 -12.07 13.86 -2.85
CA VAL A 4 -11.55 14.63 -1.70
C VAL A 4 -10.02 14.59 -1.66
N LYS A 5 -9.41 13.60 -2.33
CA LYS A 5 -7.97 13.48 -2.51
C LYS A 5 -7.66 12.79 -3.84
N GLU A 6 -6.75 13.38 -4.60
CA GLU A 6 -6.14 12.77 -5.77
C GLU A 6 -4.69 12.44 -5.48
N GLY A 7 -4.36 11.14 -5.49
CA GLY A 7 -3.00 10.66 -5.45
C GLY A 7 -2.44 10.46 -6.87
N LYS A 8 -1.18 10.08 -6.96
CA LYS A 8 -0.50 9.82 -8.24
C LYS A 8 -1.27 8.83 -9.14
N VAL A 9 -1.84 7.78 -8.53
CA VAL A 9 -2.50 6.67 -9.25
C VAL A 9 -3.87 6.29 -8.67
N ARG A 10 -4.38 7.00 -7.68
CA ARG A 10 -5.68 6.74 -7.04
C ARG A 10 -6.46 8.04 -6.83
N GLU A 11 -7.77 7.91 -6.77
CA GLU A 11 -8.70 8.96 -6.39
C GLU A 11 -9.52 8.48 -5.20
N ILE A 12 -9.73 9.35 -4.22
CA ILE A 12 -10.49 9.03 -3.01
C ILE A 12 -11.70 9.95 -2.94
N TYR A 13 -12.86 9.34 -2.75
CA TYR A 13 -14.14 10.02 -2.66
C TYR A 13 -14.75 9.79 -1.28
N ASP A 14 -15.32 10.84 -0.71
CA ASP A 14 -16.10 10.73 0.52
C ASP A 14 -17.48 10.15 0.23
N ASN A 15 -17.92 9.18 1.02
CA ASN A 15 -19.23 8.55 0.93
C ASN A 15 -19.84 8.35 2.33
N GLY A 16 -19.89 9.42 3.12
CA GLY A 16 -20.44 9.37 4.47
C GLY A 16 -19.55 8.57 5.42
N ASP A 17 -20.06 7.47 5.99
CA ASP A 17 -19.28 6.58 6.89
C ASP A 17 -18.23 5.75 6.15
N ASN A 18 -18.30 5.73 4.82
CA ASN A 18 -17.36 5.03 3.95
C ASN A 18 -16.54 5.99 3.10
N MET A 19 -15.53 5.48 2.45
CA MET A 19 -14.84 6.11 1.34
C MET A 19 -14.88 5.21 0.11
N ILE A 20 -14.78 5.80 -1.07
CA ILE A 20 -14.63 5.04 -2.31
C ILE A 20 -13.26 5.36 -2.89
N ILE A 21 -12.45 4.34 -3.06
CA ILE A 21 -11.11 4.41 -3.65
C ILE A 21 -11.20 3.93 -5.09
N VAL A 22 -10.83 4.78 -6.02
CA VAL A 22 -10.76 4.44 -7.45
C VAL A 22 -9.29 4.30 -7.85
N ALA A 23 -8.88 3.09 -8.24
CA ALA A 23 -7.58 2.84 -8.84
C ALA A 23 -7.63 3.27 -10.31
N THR A 24 -6.70 4.14 -10.72
CA THR A 24 -6.63 4.65 -12.09
C THR A 24 -5.63 3.86 -12.93
N ASP A 25 -5.71 4.04 -14.24
CA ASP A 25 -4.74 3.49 -15.18
C ASP A 25 -3.46 4.35 -15.31
N ARG A 26 -3.36 5.43 -14.53
CA ARG A 26 -2.16 6.27 -14.44
C ARG A 26 -0.99 5.46 -13.87
N ILE A 27 0.22 5.76 -14.33
CA ILE A 27 1.46 5.26 -13.78
C ILE A 27 2.33 6.42 -13.30
N SER A 28 3.14 6.16 -12.31
CA SER A 28 4.09 7.12 -11.75
C SER A 28 5.46 6.47 -11.64
N ALA A 29 6.51 7.23 -11.98
CA ALA A 29 7.89 6.85 -11.76
C ALA A 29 8.67 8.07 -11.27
N PHE A 30 9.58 7.88 -10.31
CA PHE A 30 10.35 8.95 -9.67
C PHE A 30 9.48 10.12 -9.18
N ASP A 31 8.31 9.77 -8.62
CA ASP A 31 7.28 10.69 -8.12
C ASP A 31 6.50 11.50 -9.18
N ASP A 32 6.89 11.44 -10.44
CA ASP A 32 6.18 12.06 -11.56
C ASP A 32 5.08 11.15 -12.12
N ILE A 33 3.94 11.73 -12.47
CA ILE A 33 2.87 11.03 -13.18
C ILE A 33 3.20 11.06 -14.66
N LEU A 34 3.38 9.88 -15.24
CA LEU A 34 3.68 9.75 -16.66
C LEU A 34 2.45 10.06 -17.52
N ASN A 35 2.66 10.63 -18.71
CA ASN A 35 1.59 10.93 -19.66
C ASN A 35 0.89 9.66 -20.19
N ASN A 36 1.61 8.56 -20.26
CA ASN A 36 1.08 7.27 -20.70
C ASN A 36 0.26 6.62 -19.59
N LYS A 37 -0.78 5.91 -19.99
CA LYS A 37 -1.61 5.07 -19.11
C LYS A 37 -1.40 3.61 -19.50
N ILE A 38 -1.60 2.72 -18.55
CA ILE A 38 -1.66 1.27 -18.80
C ILE A 38 -3.12 0.85 -18.69
N THR A 39 -3.70 0.46 -19.81
CA THR A 39 -5.09 0.03 -19.89
C THR A 39 -5.37 -1.09 -18.88
N ASP A 40 -6.49 -0.98 -18.17
CA ASP A 40 -6.96 -1.92 -17.15
C ASP A 40 -6.07 -2.10 -15.92
N LYS A 41 -4.97 -1.34 -15.79
CA LYS A 41 -4.13 -1.39 -14.58
C LYS A 41 -4.96 -1.17 -13.31
N GLY A 42 -5.86 -0.20 -13.30
CA GLY A 42 -6.73 0.08 -12.16
C GLY A 42 -7.62 -1.12 -11.80
N ALA A 43 -8.19 -1.79 -12.80
CA ALA A 43 -9.01 -2.96 -12.61
C ALA A 43 -8.20 -4.15 -12.06
N VAL A 44 -7.04 -4.42 -12.62
CA VAL A 44 -6.15 -5.48 -12.13
C VAL A 44 -5.77 -5.25 -10.67
N LEU A 45 -5.36 -4.03 -10.31
CA LEU A 45 -4.97 -3.70 -8.93
C LEU A 45 -6.14 -3.83 -7.95
N THR A 46 -7.34 -3.41 -8.33
CA THR A 46 -8.53 -3.55 -7.50
C THR A 46 -8.89 -5.02 -7.29
N GLN A 47 -8.86 -5.85 -8.36
CA GLN A 47 -9.15 -7.29 -8.24
C GLN A 47 -8.09 -8.03 -7.43
N MET A 48 -6.81 -7.69 -7.57
CA MET A 48 -5.74 -8.22 -6.70
C MET A 48 -5.98 -7.86 -5.23
N SER A 49 -6.34 -6.61 -4.93
CA SER A 49 -6.65 -6.19 -3.56
C SER A 49 -7.85 -6.96 -3.01
N LYS A 50 -8.93 -7.10 -3.81
CA LYS A 50 -10.11 -7.90 -3.44
C LYS A 50 -9.73 -9.34 -3.11
N PHE A 51 -8.95 -9.99 -4.00
CA PHE A 51 -8.49 -11.36 -3.79
C PHE A 51 -7.76 -11.51 -2.44
N TRP A 52 -6.78 -10.62 -2.16
CA TRP A 52 -6.01 -10.71 -0.93
C TRP A 52 -6.83 -10.39 0.32
N PHE A 53 -7.75 -9.42 0.28
CA PHE A 53 -8.66 -9.15 1.39
C PHE A 53 -9.60 -10.33 1.68
N ASP A 54 -10.11 -10.99 0.64
CA ASP A 54 -10.94 -12.18 0.80
C ASP A 54 -10.11 -13.37 1.32
N TYR A 55 -8.88 -13.54 0.83
CA TYR A 55 -7.98 -14.63 1.22
C TYR A 55 -7.50 -14.50 2.67
N THR A 56 -7.23 -13.29 3.13
CA THR A 56 -6.68 -13.04 4.49
C THR A 56 -7.74 -12.68 5.53
N LYS A 57 -9.03 -12.69 5.20
CA LYS A 57 -10.12 -12.26 6.09
C LYS A 57 -10.17 -13.01 7.42
N ASP A 58 -9.74 -14.28 7.42
CA ASP A 58 -9.72 -15.14 8.62
C ASP A 58 -8.44 -14.93 9.46
N VAL A 59 -7.46 -14.18 8.94
CA VAL A 59 -6.22 -13.82 9.65
C VAL A 59 -6.38 -12.49 10.35
N VAL A 60 -6.91 -11.48 9.65
CA VAL A 60 -7.11 -10.13 10.16
C VAL A 60 -8.31 -9.46 9.48
N PRO A 61 -9.17 -8.75 10.23
CA PRO A 61 -10.23 -7.93 9.61
C PRO A 61 -9.63 -6.87 8.68
N ASN A 62 -10.35 -6.55 7.61
CA ASN A 62 -9.95 -5.52 6.67
C ASN A 62 -11.04 -4.46 6.49
N HIS A 63 -10.73 -3.40 5.76
CA HIS A 63 -11.60 -2.25 5.56
C HIS A 63 -12.50 -2.35 4.32
N MET A 64 -12.32 -3.35 3.46
CA MET A 64 -13.12 -3.51 2.25
C MET A 64 -14.58 -3.81 2.59
N VAL A 65 -15.49 -3.06 1.99
CA VAL A 65 -16.95 -3.27 2.09
C VAL A 65 -17.47 -3.94 0.82
N SER A 66 -17.19 -3.36 -0.34
CA SER A 66 -17.62 -3.89 -1.64
C SER A 66 -16.72 -3.40 -2.78
N THR A 67 -16.62 -4.17 -3.84
CA THR A 67 -16.04 -3.77 -5.13
C THR A 67 -17.08 -3.75 -6.25
N ASP A 68 -18.35 -4.08 -5.96
CA ASP A 68 -19.44 -3.94 -6.92
C ASP A 68 -19.93 -2.49 -6.95
N VAL A 69 -19.87 -1.86 -8.10
CA VAL A 69 -20.33 -0.48 -8.28
C VAL A 69 -21.84 -0.32 -8.03
N LYS A 70 -22.61 -1.40 -8.06
CA LYS A 70 -24.04 -1.38 -7.73
C LYS A 70 -24.30 -1.07 -6.25
N ASP A 71 -23.36 -1.38 -5.39
CA ASP A 71 -23.42 -1.05 -3.96
C ASP A 71 -22.98 0.40 -3.66
N MET A 72 -22.56 1.14 -4.70
CA MET A 72 -22.04 2.49 -4.60
C MET A 72 -23.04 3.52 -5.13
N PRO A 73 -22.88 4.82 -4.83
CA PRO A 73 -23.71 5.86 -5.43
C PRO A 73 -23.73 5.81 -6.95
N GLU A 74 -24.85 6.23 -7.56
CA GLU A 74 -25.09 6.21 -9.01
C GLU A 74 -23.92 6.78 -9.84
N PHE A 75 -23.23 7.79 -9.29
CA PHE A 75 -22.04 8.38 -9.93
C PHE A 75 -20.98 7.34 -10.29
N PHE A 76 -20.82 6.27 -9.50
CA PHE A 76 -19.85 5.20 -9.74
C PHE A 76 -20.37 4.04 -10.59
N GLN A 77 -21.68 4.00 -10.89
CA GLN A 77 -22.29 2.96 -11.71
C GLN A 77 -22.07 3.15 -13.22
N GLN A 78 -21.03 3.86 -13.60
CA GLN A 78 -20.61 4.09 -14.99
C GLN A 78 -19.51 3.10 -15.38
N PRO A 79 -19.43 2.65 -16.66
CA PRO A 79 -18.42 1.66 -17.08
C PRO A 79 -16.97 2.02 -16.75
N LYS A 80 -16.62 3.31 -16.70
CA LYS A 80 -15.27 3.76 -16.39
C LYS A 80 -14.81 3.47 -14.95
N TYR A 81 -15.75 3.20 -14.04
CA TYR A 81 -15.48 2.89 -12.63
C TYR A 81 -15.60 1.40 -12.31
N GLU A 82 -16.23 0.63 -13.20
CA GLU A 82 -16.43 -0.80 -13.04
C GLU A 82 -15.09 -1.53 -12.93
N GLY A 83 -14.98 -2.41 -11.93
CA GLY A 83 -13.77 -3.15 -11.64
C GLY A 83 -12.61 -2.33 -11.04
N LYS A 84 -12.68 -0.99 -11.03
CA LYS A 84 -11.64 -0.08 -10.55
C LYS A 84 -11.94 0.57 -9.21
N SER A 85 -13.17 0.42 -8.71
CA SER A 85 -13.66 1.05 -7.50
C SER A 85 -13.74 0.06 -6.35
N MET A 86 -13.41 0.54 -5.16
CA MET A 86 -13.54 -0.21 -3.91
C MET A 86 -14.16 0.71 -2.85
N MET A 87 -15.30 0.32 -2.30
CA MET A 87 -15.88 0.96 -1.13
C MET A 87 -15.24 0.39 0.13
N CYS A 88 -14.75 1.27 0.98
CA CYS A 88 -14.02 0.94 2.20
C CYS A 88 -14.59 1.67 3.41
N LYS A 89 -14.48 1.07 4.59
CA LYS A 89 -14.69 1.78 5.84
C LYS A 89 -13.66 2.90 5.98
N LYS A 90 -14.08 4.04 6.52
CA LYS A 90 -13.14 5.08 6.95
C LYS A 90 -12.41 4.61 8.20
N LEU A 91 -11.10 4.50 8.11
CA LEU A 91 -10.24 4.16 9.22
C LEU A 91 -9.17 5.23 9.40
N GLN A 92 -8.69 5.39 10.62
CA GLN A 92 -7.53 6.21 10.90
C GLN A 92 -6.28 5.47 10.43
N MET A 93 -5.52 6.10 9.54
CA MET A 93 -4.24 5.56 9.07
C MET A 93 -3.17 5.74 10.14
N LEU A 94 -2.45 4.65 10.42
CA LEU A 94 -1.26 4.70 11.26
C LEU A 94 -0.10 5.37 10.51
N PRO A 95 0.81 6.10 11.19
CA PRO A 95 1.91 6.83 10.56
C PRO A 95 3.13 5.97 10.25
N ILE A 96 2.93 4.68 10.03
CA ILE A 96 3.99 3.73 9.66
C ILE A 96 3.57 2.87 8.47
N GLU A 97 4.55 2.43 7.70
CA GLU A 97 4.37 1.39 6.69
C GLU A 97 4.88 0.05 7.23
N CYS A 98 3.99 -0.95 7.28
CA CYS A 98 4.30 -2.29 7.76
C CYS A 98 4.71 -3.17 6.58
N ILE A 99 5.99 -3.45 6.45
CA ILE A 99 6.55 -4.22 5.33
C ILE A 99 7.12 -5.53 5.87
N VAL A 100 6.72 -6.66 5.28
CA VAL A 100 7.31 -7.97 5.53
C VAL A 100 8.10 -8.39 4.30
N ARG A 101 9.39 -8.69 4.48
CA ARG A 101 10.29 -9.10 3.40
C ARG A 101 10.61 -10.58 3.49
N GLY A 102 10.30 -11.32 2.43
CA GLY A 102 10.78 -12.71 2.26
C GLY A 102 12.04 -12.78 1.39
N TYR A 103 12.41 -11.69 0.73
CA TYR A 103 13.55 -11.56 -0.18
C TYR A 103 14.28 -10.23 0.06
N ILE A 104 15.60 -10.21 -0.16
CA ILE A 104 16.43 -9.01 0.06
C ILE A 104 16.58 -8.21 -1.23
N THR A 105 15.77 -7.14 -1.38
CA THR A 105 15.81 -6.25 -2.57
C THR A 105 15.66 -4.78 -2.18
N GLY A 106 15.83 -3.87 -3.13
CA GLY A 106 15.54 -2.44 -2.98
C GLY A 106 16.27 -1.79 -1.80
N SER A 107 15.56 -1.00 -1.01
CA SER A 107 16.12 -0.31 0.17
C SER A 107 16.69 -1.28 1.21
N GLY A 108 16.07 -2.47 1.38
CA GLY A 108 16.60 -3.51 2.24
C GLY A 108 17.96 -4.03 1.78
N TRP A 109 18.13 -4.26 0.46
CA TRP A 109 19.42 -4.63 -0.10
C TRP A 109 20.47 -3.53 0.07
N ALA A 110 20.10 -2.27 -0.16
CA ALA A 110 21.01 -1.15 0.05
C ALA A 110 21.52 -1.08 1.50
N SER A 111 20.63 -1.19 2.48
CA SER A 111 20.97 -1.22 3.91
C SER A 111 21.87 -2.43 4.25
N TYR A 112 21.53 -3.62 3.78
CA TYR A 112 22.34 -4.82 4.01
C TYR A 112 23.76 -4.70 3.46
N LYS A 113 23.94 -4.14 2.26
CA LYS A 113 25.28 -3.92 1.68
C LYS A 113 26.13 -2.98 2.51
N GLU A 114 25.52 -2.01 3.17
CA GLU A 114 26.24 -1.00 3.95
C GLU A 114 26.73 -1.56 5.29
N ASN A 115 25.90 -2.31 6.01
CA ASN A 115 26.19 -2.68 7.38
C ASN A 115 25.75 -4.10 7.80
N GLY A 116 25.26 -4.93 6.87
CA GLY A 116 24.80 -6.29 7.14
C GLY A 116 23.47 -6.39 7.88
N THR A 117 22.74 -5.25 8.02
CA THR A 117 21.46 -5.20 8.75
C THR A 117 20.34 -4.59 7.90
N VAL A 118 19.09 -4.87 8.27
CA VAL A 118 17.90 -4.17 7.77
C VAL A 118 16.98 -3.85 8.93
N CYS A 119 16.63 -2.59 9.16
CA CYS A 119 15.82 -2.15 10.30
C CYS A 119 16.32 -2.68 11.66
N GLY A 120 17.66 -2.71 11.86
CA GLY A 120 18.28 -3.25 13.06
C GLY A 120 18.42 -4.78 13.11
N ILE A 121 17.82 -5.52 12.19
CA ILE A 121 17.90 -6.99 12.13
C ILE A 121 19.19 -7.39 11.42
N LYS A 122 20.08 -8.11 12.10
CA LYS A 122 21.29 -8.65 11.49
C LYS A 122 20.95 -9.85 10.61
N LEU A 123 21.42 -9.81 9.36
CA LEU A 123 21.20 -10.88 8.39
C LEU A 123 22.47 -11.73 8.19
N PRO A 124 22.32 -12.97 7.69
CA PRO A 124 23.47 -13.83 7.35
C PRO A 124 24.40 -13.16 6.35
N GLU A 125 25.70 -13.46 6.48
CA GLU A 125 26.69 -12.98 5.52
C GLU A 125 26.56 -13.70 4.16
N GLY A 126 26.97 -13.02 3.10
CA GLY A 126 27.04 -13.59 1.75
C GLY A 126 25.75 -13.59 0.96
N LEU A 127 24.67 -12.94 1.45
CA LEU A 127 23.45 -12.75 0.66
C LEU A 127 23.74 -11.90 -0.58
N LYS A 128 23.05 -12.23 -1.67
CA LYS A 128 23.04 -11.50 -2.92
C LYS A 128 21.70 -10.79 -3.11
N GLU A 129 21.67 -9.79 -3.98
CA GLU A 129 20.42 -9.12 -4.34
C GLU A 129 19.40 -10.13 -4.87
N SER A 130 18.18 -10.03 -4.38
CA SER A 130 17.05 -10.93 -4.66
C SER A 130 17.13 -12.32 -4.01
N ASP A 131 18.11 -12.59 -3.16
CA ASP A 131 18.13 -13.85 -2.41
C ASP A 131 16.91 -13.95 -1.49
N LYS A 132 16.42 -15.17 -1.36
CA LYS A 132 15.38 -15.51 -0.37
C LYS A 132 16.00 -15.48 1.02
N LEU A 133 15.34 -14.78 1.94
CA LEU A 133 15.74 -14.78 3.35
C LEU A 133 15.44 -16.15 4.01
N PRO A 134 16.24 -16.58 5.00
CA PRO A 134 15.96 -17.81 5.77
C PRO A 134 14.56 -17.81 6.38
N GLU A 135 14.13 -16.67 6.87
CA GLU A 135 12.77 -16.40 7.37
C GLU A 135 12.34 -15.00 6.97
N PRO A 136 11.03 -14.75 6.82
CA PRO A 136 10.52 -13.39 6.58
C PRO A 136 10.85 -12.48 7.75
N ILE A 137 11.23 -11.22 7.44
CA ILE A 137 11.53 -10.20 8.43
C ILE A 137 10.57 -9.02 8.34
N TYR A 138 10.22 -8.42 9.47
CA TYR A 138 9.44 -7.20 9.55
C TYR A 138 10.35 -5.98 9.47
N THR A 139 10.12 -5.15 8.47
CA THR A 139 10.97 -4.00 8.15
C THR A 139 10.12 -2.73 8.01
N PRO A 140 9.67 -2.16 9.14
CA PRO A 140 8.81 -0.97 9.11
C PRO A 140 9.57 0.28 8.65
N SER A 141 8.80 1.23 8.12
CA SER A 141 9.27 2.59 7.88
C SER A 141 8.27 3.61 8.41
N THR A 142 8.73 4.81 8.69
CA THR A 142 7.85 5.94 8.92
C THR A 142 7.08 6.25 7.65
N LYS A 143 5.90 6.85 7.78
CA LYS A 143 5.18 7.42 6.66
C LYS A 143 5.42 8.92 6.65
N ALA A 144 6.36 9.35 5.79
CA ALA A 144 6.72 10.74 5.65
C ALA A 144 5.57 11.61 5.10
N GLU A 145 5.62 12.90 5.38
CA GLU A 145 4.74 13.88 4.73
C GLU A 145 5.11 14.03 3.25
N ILE A 146 4.20 14.65 2.47
CA ILE A 146 4.43 14.85 1.04
C ILE A 146 5.66 15.74 0.82
N GLY A 147 6.69 15.19 0.21
CA GLY A 147 7.95 15.88 -0.07
C GLY A 147 9.15 15.36 0.73
N ASP A 148 8.92 14.57 1.75
CA ASP A 148 9.94 13.87 2.51
C ASP A 148 10.03 12.38 2.13
N HIS A 149 11.12 11.71 2.52
CA HIS A 149 11.31 10.29 2.29
C HIS A 149 10.98 9.48 3.54
N ASP A 150 10.37 8.30 3.32
CA ASP A 150 10.12 7.32 4.37
C ASP A 150 11.46 6.82 4.93
N GLU A 151 11.59 6.78 6.26
CA GLU A 151 12.78 6.31 6.96
C GLU A 151 12.57 4.91 7.52
N ASN A 152 13.52 4.01 7.28
CA ASN A 152 13.51 2.69 7.91
C ASN A 152 13.66 2.82 9.42
N ILE A 153 12.80 2.15 10.18
CA ILE A 153 12.81 2.14 11.65
C ILE A 153 12.89 0.70 12.17
N SER A 154 13.31 0.54 13.43
CA SER A 154 13.31 -0.76 14.09
C SER A 154 11.90 -1.16 14.54
N PHE A 155 11.76 -2.42 14.97
CA PHE A 155 10.52 -2.91 15.57
C PHE A 155 10.13 -2.08 16.81
N GLU A 156 11.10 -1.82 17.71
CA GLU A 156 10.88 -1.04 18.93
C GLU A 156 10.43 0.38 18.60
N GLN A 157 11.09 1.04 17.65
CA GLN A 157 10.69 2.36 17.18
C GLN A 157 9.30 2.36 16.58
N SER A 158 8.90 1.28 15.88
CA SER A 158 7.54 1.18 15.35
C SER A 158 6.48 1.09 16.46
N ILE A 159 6.80 0.44 17.60
CA ILE A 159 5.92 0.41 18.77
C ILE A 159 5.77 1.83 19.34
N ASP A 160 6.88 2.55 19.56
CA ASP A 160 6.85 3.93 20.09
C ASP A 160 5.99 4.86 19.22
N HIS A 161 6.02 4.68 17.90
CA HIS A 161 5.15 5.41 16.98
C HIS A 161 3.67 5.05 17.12
N LEU A 162 3.35 3.83 17.54
CA LEU A 162 1.99 3.31 17.65
C LEU A 162 1.36 3.52 19.04
N GLU A 163 2.14 3.73 20.10
CA GLU A 163 1.63 3.94 21.48
C GLU A 163 0.68 5.14 21.62
N LYS A 164 0.65 6.02 20.63
CA LYS A 164 -0.23 7.20 20.62
C LYS A 164 -1.61 6.95 19.99
N TYR A 165 -1.87 5.74 19.50
CA TYR A 165 -3.08 5.36 18.76
C TYR A 165 -3.80 4.19 19.42
#